data_86c80e207067ea3b5bf50df084479d51
#
_entry.id   86c80e207067ea3b5bf50df084479d51
#
_cell.length_a   1.000
_cell.length_b   1.000
_cell.length_c   1.000
_cell.angle_alpha   90.00
_cell.angle_beta   90.00
_cell.angle_gamma   90.00
#
_symmetry.space_group_name_H-M   'P 1'
#
loop_
_entity.id
_entity.type
_entity.pdbx_description
1 polymer ?
#
loop_
_entity_poly.entity_id
_entity_poly.type
_entity_poly.pdbx_seq_one_letter_code
_entity_poly.pdbx_strand_id
1 'polypeptide(L)'
;NGETRRVYRTTVAIAGAGPAGLAAREMLNKHGVPNLVIDSNDHIGGQFLMQTHQFFFSEKEKQFGGMRGFDIAKNLAGESHAGIMLNSTIWDILEGKRIAAKNMRTGEIFYVDAQYMIVATGAVPFMPAFGNDDLPGVYTAAVIQKMMNQEFTLLGRNILTVGAGNIGYLTSYQLMQAGAKVKAIIEAMPYEGGFPVQANRVRR
;
A
#
# COMPACT_ATOMS: atom_id res chain seq x y z
N ASN A 1 -6.63 38.24 -7.37
CA ASN A 1 -7.28 37.68 -6.19
C ASN A 1 -6.24 36.83 -5.47
N GLY A 2 -5.63 37.39 -4.40
CA GLY A 2 -4.66 36.65 -3.57
C GLY A 2 -5.42 35.68 -2.65
N GLU A 3 -5.69 34.47 -3.14
CA GLU A 3 -6.15 33.41 -2.28
C GLU A 3 -5.07 33.11 -1.25
N THR A 4 -5.36 33.40 0.02
CA THR A 4 -4.48 33.06 1.15
C THR A 4 -4.40 31.53 1.24
N ARG A 5 -3.33 30.97 0.69
CA ARG A 5 -3.11 29.53 0.73
C ARG A 5 -2.77 29.12 2.15
N ARG A 6 -3.40 28.05 2.62
CA ARG A 6 -3.19 27.55 3.97
C ARG A 6 -1.79 26.98 4.14
N VAL A 7 -1.13 27.32 5.23
CA VAL A 7 0.20 26.80 5.57
C VAL A 7 0.14 26.06 6.89
N TYR A 8 0.47 24.80 6.87
CA TYR A 8 0.63 23.96 8.06
C TYR A 8 2.11 23.95 8.48
N ARG A 9 2.38 23.80 9.77
CA ARG A 9 3.74 23.69 10.30
C ARG A 9 3.85 22.45 11.17
N THR A 10 4.92 21.70 10.98
CA THR A 10 5.20 20.48 11.74
C THR A 10 6.71 20.23 11.86
N THR A 11 7.12 19.40 12.80
CA THR A 11 8.51 18.95 12.87
C THR A 11 8.81 17.95 11.76
N VAL A 12 7.92 16.98 11.55
CA VAL A 12 8.11 15.92 10.54
C VAL A 12 6.89 15.85 9.63
N ALA A 13 7.10 15.96 8.32
CA ALA A 13 6.09 15.61 7.32
C ALA A 13 6.35 14.21 6.80
N ILE A 14 5.30 13.41 6.65
CA ILE A 14 5.36 12.04 6.15
C ILE A 14 4.56 11.96 4.87
N ALA A 15 5.20 11.61 3.76
CA ALA A 15 4.54 11.38 2.49
C ALA A 15 4.14 9.90 2.37
N GLY A 16 2.85 9.64 2.50
CA GLY A 16 2.25 8.31 2.43
C GLY A 16 1.74 7.78 3.77
N ALA A 17 0.48 7.34 3.80
CA ALA A 17 -0.19 6.69 4.93
C ALA A 17 -0.26 5.16 4.77
N GLY A 18 0.71 4.60 4.05
CA GLY A 18 0.92 3.15 3.95
C GLY A 18 1.62 2.58 5.19
N PRO A 19 2.02 1.29 5.16
CA PRO A 19 2.67 0.61 6.29
C PRO A 19 3.83 1.37 6.90
N ALA A 20 4.76 1.82 6.07
CA ALA A 20 5.96 2.52 6.50
C ALA A 20 5.65 3.90 7.11
N GLY A 21 4.75 4.66 6.46
CA GLY A 21 4.36 5.99 6.96
C GLY A 21 3.59 5.93 8.28
N LEU A 22 2.69 4.96 8.43
CA LEU A 22 1.95 4.75 9.68
C LEU A 22 2.86 4.30 10.82
N ALA A 23 3.82 3.39 10.56
CA ALA A 23 4.80 2.97 11.55
C ALA A 23 5.70 4.13 12.00
N ALA A 24 6.16 4.95 11.05
CA ALA A 24 6.91 6.16 11.35
C ALA A 24 6.09 7.13 12.21
N ARG A 25 4.82 7.37 11.84
CA ARG A 25 3.90 8.21 12.62
C ARG A 25 3.71 7.69 14.03
N GLU A 26 3.46 6.40 14.19
CA GLU A 26 3.30 5.77 15.51
C GLU A 26 4.54 6.02 16.39
N MET A 27 5.73 5.82 15.84
CA MET A 27 6.97 6.04 16.56
C MET A 27 7.15 7.52 16.95
N LEU A 28 6.88 8.44 16.04
CA LEU A 28 6.95 9.88 16.32
C LEU A 28 5.96 10.30 17.40
N ASN A 29 4.73 9.77 17.36
CA ASN A 29 3.70 10.03 18.38
C ASN A 29 4.12 9.50 19.76
N LYS A 30 4.72 8.31 19.85
CA LYS A 30 5.27 7.74 21.10
C LYS A 30 6.33 8.64 21.74
N HIS A 31 7.07 9.38 20.91
CA HIS A 31 8.11 10.31 21.38
C HIS A 31 7.64 11.77 21.46
N GLY A 32 6.35 12.04 21.27
CA GLY A 32 5.79 13.39 21.35
C GLY A 32 6.28 14.33 20.24
N VAL A 33 6.75 13.80 19.12
CA VAL A 33 7.26 14.60 17.99
C VAL A 33 6.09 15.00 17.08
N PRO A 34 5.84 16.33 16.90
CA PRO A 34 4.80 16.81 16.00
C PRO A 34 5.01 16.30 14.58
N ASN A 35 3.98 15.71 14.01
CA ASN A 35 4.06 15.14 12.67
C ASN A 35 2.75 15.30 11.89
N LEU A 36 2.85 15.26 10.56
CA LEU A 36 1.74 15.39 9.65
C LEU A 36 1.94 14.41 8.49
N VAL A 37 0.93 13.57 8.24
CA VAL A 37 0.93 12.60 7.15
C VAL A 37 0.11 13.13 5.98
N ILE A 38 0.61 13.00 4.76
CA ILE A 38 -0.09 13.39 3.53
C ILE A 38 -0.19 12.16 2.64
N ASP A 39 -1.42 11.79 2.24
CA ASP A 39 -1.66 10.65 1.36
C ASP A 39 -2.68 11.00 0.28
N SER A 40 -2.43 10.55 -0.93
CA SER A 40 -3.32 10.74 -2.09
C SER A 40 -4.59 9.90 -2.05
N ASN A 41 -4.59 8.81 -1.30
CA ASN A 41 -5.76 7.95 -1.13
C ASN A 41 -6.79 8.59 -0.18
N ASP A 42 -8.00 8.11 -0.24
CA ASP A 42 -9.12 8.52 0.62
C ASP A 42 -9.15 7.74 1.96
N HIS A 43 -8.24 6.79 2.14
CA HIS A 43 -8.12 5.96 3.32
C HIS A 43 -6.66 5.63 3.64
N ILE A 44 -6.40 5.31 4.89
CA ILE A 44 -5.09 4.88 5.38
C ILE A 44 -4.83 3.41 5.08
N GLY A 45 -3.56 2.99 5.12
CA GLY A 45 -3.15 1.60 5.08
C GLY A 45 -2.42 1.17 3.81
N GLY A 46 -2.60 1.91 2.72
CA GLY A 46 -1.90 1.65 1.46
C GLY A 46 -1.99 0.17 1.06
N GLN A 47 -0.86 -0.47 0.78
CA GLN A 47 -0.83 -1.87 0.35
C GLN A 47 -1.29 -2.89 1.41
N PHE A 48 -1.35 -2.55 2.70
CA PHE A 48 -1.93 -3.43 3.70
C PHE A 48 -3.39 -3.76 3.43
N LEU A 49 -4.13 -2.87 2.80
CA LEU A 49 -5.54 -3.08 2.48
C LEU A 49 -5.77 -4.17 1.42
N MET A 50 -4.74 -4.48 0.64
CA MET A 50 -4.78 -5.57 -0.33
C MET A 50 -4.42 -6.93 0.30
N GLN A 51 -3.94 -6.95 1.55
CA GLN A 51 -3.40 -8.14 2.20
C GLN A 51 -4.42 -8.73 3.16
N THR A 52 -5.20 -9.68 2.67
CA THR A 52 -6.23 -10.39 3.47
C THR A 52 -5.67 -11.58 4.25
N HIS A 53 -4.40 -11.95 4.01
CA HIS A 53 -3.72 -13.02 4.73
C HIS A 53 -3.23 -12.59 6.12
N GLN A 54 -2.94 -13.57 6.97
CA GLN A 54 -2.50 -13.37 8.36
C GLN A 54 -1.02 -13.74 8.55
N PHE A 55 -0.16 -13.51 7.54
CA PHE A 55 1.24 -13.95 7.55
C PHE A 55 2.24 -12.89 8.00
N PHE A 56 1.74 -11.80 8.53
CA PHE A 56 2.58 -10.78 9.13
C PHE A 56 3.07 -11.30 10.48
N PHE A 57 4.28 -11.83 10.49
CA PHE A 57 4.89 -12.39 11.67
C PHE A 57 6.32 -11.87 11.79
N SER A 58 6.62 -11.27 12.92
CA SER A 58 7.98 -11.00 13.38
C SER A 58 8.26 -11.88 14.58
N GLU A 59 9.24 -12.78 14.47
CA GLU A 59 9.65 -13.61 15.61
C GLU A 59 10.13 -12.78 16.79
N LYS A 60 10.73 -11.60 16.51
CA LYS A 60 11.24 -10.69 17.53
C LYS A 60 10.14 -9.97 18.31
N GLU A 61 9.07 -9.58 17.66
CA GLU A 61 8.08 -8.70 18.26
C GLU A 61 6.72 -9.35 18.50
N LYS A 62 6.41 -10.46 17.83
CA LYS A 62 5.12 -11.17 17.88
C LYS A 62 3.88 -10.27 17.75
N GLN A 63 4.11 -9.01 17.38
CA GLN A 63 3.15 -7.91 17.49
C GLN A 63 1.99 -8.04 16.51
N PHE A 64 2.24 -8.64 15.34
CA PHE A 64 1.24 -8.71 14.25
C PHE A 64 0.82 -10.15 13.91
N GLY A 65 1.18 -11.11 14.74
CA GLY A 65 0.84 -12.51 14.53
C GLY A 65 -0.68 -12.72 14.45
N GLY A 66 -1.16 -13.35 13.38
CA GLY A 66 -2.57 -13.63 13.19
C GLY A 66 -3.43 -12.45 12.74
N MET A 67 -2.87 -11.25 12.54
CA MET A 67 -3.59 -10.08 12.06
C MET A 67 -3.59 -9.99 10.53
N ARG A 68 -4.65 -9.44 9.97
CA ARG A 68 -4.72 -9.07 8.54
C ARG A 68 -4.11 -7.70 8.32
N GLY A 69 -3.69 -7.40 7.09
CA GLY A 69 -3.06 -6.12 6.77
C GLY A 69 -3.88 -4.90 7.17
N PHE A 70 -5.19 -4.90 6.96
CA PHE A 70 -6.04 -3.78 7.34
C PHE A 70 -6.17 -3.60 8.87
N ASP A 71 -6.13 -4.68 9.66
CA ASP A 71 -6.13 -4.60 11.12
C ASP A 71 -4.83 -3.98 11.62
N ILE A 72 -3.70 -4.35 11.00
CA ILE A 72 -2.39 -3.77 11.30
C ILE A 72 -2.38 -2.28 10.97
N ALA A 73 -2.90 -1.90 9.79
CA ALA A 73 -2.99 -0.50 9.39
C ALA A 73 -3.80 0.33 10.40
N LYS A 74 -4.93 -0.19 10.83
CA LYS A 74 -5.79 0.44 11.84
C LYS A 74 -5.07 0.60 13.19
N ASN A 75 -4.36 -0.43 13.63
CA ASN A 75 -3.58 -0.37 14.88
C ASN A 75 -2.47 0.69 14.81
N LEU A 76 -1.71 0.73 13.72
CA LEU A 76 -0.64 1.70 13.53
C LEU A 76 -1.16 3.15 13.42
N ALA A 77 -2.34 3.35 12.85
CA ALA A 77 -2.96 4.67 12.79
C ALA A 77 -3.43 5.17 14.15
N GLY A 78 -3.78 4.25 15.05
CA GLY A 78 -4.36 4.56 16.35
C GLY A 78 -5.80 5.06 16.23
N GLU A 79 -6.40 5.46 17.35
CA GLU A 79 -7.78 5.93 17.40
C GLU A 79 -7.97 7.32 16.77
N SER A 80 -6.94 8.16 16.85
CA SER A 80 -6.97 9.53 16.30
C SER A 80 -6.28 9.62 14.96
N HIS A 81 -7.02 10.03 13.95
CA HIS A 81 -6.49 10.37 12.63
C HIS A 81 -6.10 11.86 12.51
N ALA A 82 -6.06 12.60 13.62
CA ALA A 82 -5.59 13.98 13.62
C ALA A 82 -4.17 14.07 13.05
N GLY A 83 -3.95 15.02 12.13
CA GLY A 83 -2.67 15.15 11.44
C GLY A 83 -2.46 14.18 10.27
N ILE A 84 -3.51 13.45 9.83
CA ILE A 84 -3.48 12.70 8.57
C ILE A 84 -4.35 13.43 7.53
N MET A 85 -3.72 13.85 6.45
CA MET A 85 -4.37 14.55 5.33
C MET A 85 -4.54 13.58 4.17
N LEU A 86 -5.72 12.98 4.08
CA LEU A 86 -6.12 12.09 2.98
C LEU A 86 -6.59 12.88 1.76
N ASN A 87 -6.75 12.19 0.62
CA ASN A 87 -7.10 12.81 -0.67
C ASN A 87 -6.15 13.94 -1.08
N SER A 88 -4.92 13.91 -0.61
CA SER A 88 -3.98 15.02 -0.74
C SER A 88 -2.73 14.57 -1.47
N THR A 89 -2.52 15.13 -2.66
CA THR A 89 -1.37 14.81 -3.50
C THR A 89 -0.29 15.86 -3.33
N ILE A 90 0.92 15.42 -2.99
CA ILE A 90 2.13 16.23 -3.03
C ILE A 90 2.57 16.32 -4.50
N TRP A 91 2.76 17.53 -5.00
CA TRP A 91 3.25 17.71 -6.37
C TRP A 91 4.62 18.35 -6.43
N ASP A 92 5.08 19.00 -5.33
CA ASP A 92 6.39 19.65 -5.32
C ASP A 92 6.96 19.76 -3.90
N ILE A 93 8.28 19.87 -3.83
CA ILE A 93 9.03 20.16 -2.62
C ILE A 93 9.88 21.37 -2.92
N LEU A 94 9.46 22.51 -2.41
CA LEU A 94 10.09 23.80 -2.64
C LEU A 94 11.29 24.01 -1.72
N GLU A 95 12.05 25.08 -1.96
CA GLU A 95 13.14 25.50 -1.08
C GLU A 95 12.66 25.65 0.38
N GLY A 96 13.58 25.41 1.33
CA GLY A 96 13.27 25.47 2.77
C GLY A 96 12.41 24.31 3.28
N LYS A 97 12.33 23.19 2.53
CA LYS A 97 11.54 22.00 2.87
C LYS A 97 10.04 22.28 2.96
N ARG A 98 9.56 23.24 2.17
CA ARG A 98 8.14 23.50 1.99
C ARG A 98 7.54 22.52 1.01
N ILE A 99 6.58 21.76 1.46
CA ILE A 99 5.84 20.78 0.64
C ILE A 99 4.61 21.47 0.07
N ALA A 100 4.43 21.39 -1.24
CA ALA A 100 3.24 21.86 -1.93
C ALA A 100 2.28 20.68 -2.18
N ALA A 101 1.06 20.78 -1.69
CA ALA A 101 0.06 19.72 -1.80
C ALA A 101 -1.31 20.28 -2.18
N LYS A 102 -2.12 19.41 -2.81
CA LYS A 102 -3.50 19.72 -3.16
C LYS A 102 -4.43 18.63 -2.65
N ASN A 103 -5.48 19.02 -1.97
CA ASN A 103 -6.56 18.10 -1.68
C ASN A 103 -7.41 17.90 -2.94
N MET A 104 -7.42 16.69 -3.47
CA MET A 104 -8.06 16.36 -4.74
C MET A 104 -9.59 16.33 -4.64
N ARG A 105 -10.12 16.18 -3.42
CA ARG A 105 -11.57 16.19 -3.20
C ARG A 105 -12.15 17.59 -3.08
N THR A 106 -11.45 18.50 -2.41
CA THR A 106 -11.91 19.89 -2.19
C THR A 106 -11.34 20.88 -3.18
N GLY A 107 -10.25 20.52 -3.88
CA GLY A 107 -9.50 21.43 -4.74
C GLY A 107 -8.56 22.37 -4.00
N GLU A 108 -8.56 22.35 -2.65
CA GLU A 108 -7.72 23.22 -1.81
C GLU A 108 -6.23 22.97 -2.04
N ILE A 109 -5.50 24.04 -2.30
CA ILE A 109 -4.04 24.05 -2.37
C ILE A 109 -3.51 24.52 -1.03
N PHE A 110 -2.57 23.77 -0.45
CA PHE A 110 -1.96 24.11 0.82
C PHE A 110 -0.46 23.79 0.80
N TYR A 111 0.24 24.38 1.78
CA TYR A 111 1.65 24.14 2.00
C TYR A 111 1.90 23.53 3.37
N VAL A 112 2.96 22.75 3.47
CA VAL A 112 3.45 22.23 4.75
C VAL A 112 4.92 22.61 4.91
N ASP A 113 5.22 23.42 5.92
CA ASP A 113 6.58 23.75 6.35
C ASP A 113 7.01 22.69 7.36
N ALA A 114 8.06 21.92 7.05
CA ALA A 114 8.57 20.86 7.90
C ALA A 114 10.07 20.96 8.09
N GLN A 115 10.58 20.59 9.27
CA GLN A 115 12.01 20.49 9.52
C GLN A 115 12.61 19.25 8.86
N TYR A 116 11.85 18.15 8.86
CA TYR A 116 12.23 16.88 8.28
C TYR A 116 11.10 16.30 7.43
N MET A 117 11.46 15.51 6.43
CA MET A 117 10.50 14.78 5.60
C MET A 117 10.85 13.31 5.56
N ILE A 118 9.84 12.46 5.76
CA ILE A 118 9.92 11.01 5.55
C ILE A 118 9.15 10.70 4.27
N VAL A 119 9.82 10.09 3.29
CA VAL A 119 9.21 9.63 2.05
C VAL A 119 8.83 8.16 2.20
N ALA A 120 7.54 7.88 2.26
CA ALA A 120 6.96 6.55 2.46
C ALA A 120 5.87 6.27 1.41
N THR A 121 6.07 6.73 0.18
CA THR A 121 5.11 6.69 -0.93
C THR A 121 4.86 5.28 -1.49
N GLY A 122 5.61 4.28 -1.04
CA GLY A 122 5.46 2.89 -1.44
C GLY A 122 6.02 2.61 -2.84
N ALA A 123 5.45 1.59 -3.48
CA ALA A 123 5.86 1.13 -4.80
C ALA A 123 4.64 0.96 -5.70
N VAL A 124 4.83 1.18 -6.99
CA VAL A 124 3.86 0.85 -8.03
C VAL A 124 4.25 -0.47 -8.70
N PRO A 125 3.27 -1.26 -9.17
CA PRO A 125 3.57 -2.49 -9.87
C PRO A 125 4.29 -2.20 -11.21
N PHE A 126 5.31 -2.98 -11.50
CA PHE A 126 5.97 -3.00 -12.79
C PHE A 126 5.38 -4.12 -13.65
N MET A 127 4.96 -3.80 -14.87
CA MET A 127 4.58 -4.78 -15.88
C MET A 127 5.77 -4.98 -16.83
N PRO A 128 6.42 -6.15 -16.83
CA PRO A 128 7.44 -6.43 -17.82
C PRO A 128 6.80 -6.48 -19.22
N ALA A 129 7.48 -5.92 -20.23
CA ALA A 129 7.00 -5.95 -21.60
C ALA A 129 7.13 -7.37 -22.17
N PHE A 130 6.05 -7.91 -22.72
CA PHE A 130 6.01 -9.17 -23.46
C PHE A 130 4.91 -9.11 -24.54
N GLY A 131 4.89 -10.05 -25.46
CA GLY A 131 3.86 -10.06 -26.50
C GLY A 131 2.47 -10.18 -25.89
N ASN A 132 1.56 -9.25 -26.25
CA ASN A 132 0.17 -9.19 -25.79
C ASN A 132 -0.01 -8.77 -24.31
N ASP A 133 0.95 -8.05 -23.72
CA ASP A 133 0.85 -7.52 -22.36
C ASP A 133 -0.23 -6.44 -22.19
N ASP A 134 -0.70 -5.87 -23.29
CA ASP A 134 -1.76 -4.85 -23.40
C ASP A 134 -3.17 -5.42 -23.60
N LEU A 135 -3.32 -6.76 -23.76
CA LEU A 135 -4.63 -7.35 -23.97
C LEU A 135 -5.52 -7.31 -22.71
N PRO A 136 -6.83 -7.12 -22.88
CA PRO A 136 -7.78 -7.30 -21.79
C PRO A 136 -7.66 -8.68 -21.15
N GLY A 137 -7.51 -8.71 -19.83
CA GLY A 137 -7.30 -9.95 -19.08
C GLY A 137 -5.85 -10.13 -18.61
N VAL A 138 -4.92 -9.30 -19.08
CA VAL A 138 -3.53 -9.26 -18.59
C VAL A 138 -3.41 -8.19 -17.52
N TYR A 139 -3.09 -8.58 -16.29
CA TYR A 139 -3.04 -7.68 -15.14
C TYR A 139 -1.84 -7.99 -14.25
N THR A 140 -1.30 -6.97 -13.60
CA THR A 140 -0.33 -7.18 -12.51
C THR A 140 -1.02 -7.76 -11.27
N ALA A 141 -0.27 -8.49 -10.45
CA ALA A 141 -0.77 -9.04 -9.20
C ALA A 141 -1.38 -7.96 -8.28
N ALA A 142 -0.80 -6.76 -8.23
CA ALA A 142 -1.32 -5.68 -7.40
C ALA A 142 -2.67 -5.15 -7.88
N VAL A 143 -2.89 -5.08 -9.20
CA VAL A 143 -4.22 -4.72 -9.75
C VAL A 143 -5.25 -5.77 -9.37
N ILE A 144 -4.91 -7.05 -9.52
CA ILE A 144 -5.80 -8.16 -9.12
C ILE A 144 -6.13 -8.10 -7.63
N GLN A 145 -5.13 -7.91 -6.77
CA GLN A 145 -5.35 -7.81 -5.33
C GLN A 145 -6.22 -6.60 -4.95
N LYS A 146 -5.98 -5.44 -5.58
CA LYS A 146 -6.80 -4.25 -5.35
C LYS A 146 -8.25 -4.50 -5.74
N MET A 147 -8.50 -4.94 -6.96
CA MET A 147 -9.85 -5.20 -7.46
C MET A 147 -10.58 -6.23 -6.61
N MET A 148 -9.92 -7.30 -6.22
CA MET A 148 -10.53 -8.38 -5.45
C MET A 148 -10.75 -8.00 -3.97
N ASN A 149 -9.76 -7.37 -3.33
CA ASN A 149 -9.75 -7.19 -1.87
C ASN A 149 -10.27 -5.81 -1.42
N GLN A 150 -10.31 -4.82 -2.31
CA GLN A 150 -10.83 -3.49 -2.02
C GLN A 150 -12.11 -3.18 -2.79
N GLU A 151 -12.15 -3.53 -4.09
CA GLU A 151 -13.31 -3.28 -4.95
C GLU A 151 -14.27 -4.47 -5.05
N PHE A 152 -13.97 -5.57 -4.34
CA PHE A 152 -14.77 -6.82 -4.29
C PHE A 152 -15.15 -7.37 -5.68
N THR A 153 -14.26 -7.15 -6.65
CA THR A 153 -14.48 -7.51 -8.06
C THR A 153 -13.47 -8.57 -8.50
N LEU A 154 -13.97 -9.72 -8.95
CA LEU A 154 -13.16 -10.79 -9.53
C LEU A 154 -13.02 -10.58 -11.04
N LEU A 155 -11.82 -10.23 -11.53
CA LEU A 155 -11.56 -9.90 -12.93
C LEU A 155 -11.54 -11.11 -13.88
N GLY A 156 -11.56 -12.32 -13.35
CA GLY A 156 -11.60 -13.53 -14.15
C GLY A 156 -11.82 -14.78 -13.30
N ARG A 157 -12.32 -15.85 -13.93
CA ARG A 157 -12.58 -17.12 -13.23
C ARG A 157 -11.55 -18.21 -13.53
N ASN A 158 -10.86 -18.12 -14.66
CA ASN A 158 -9.78 -19.04 -15.04
C ASN A 158 -8.50 -18.24 -15.13
N ILE A 159 -7.56 -18.54 -14.26
CA ILE A 159 -6.37 -17.72 -14.04
C ILE A 159 -5.12 -18.51 -14.41
N LEU A 160 -4.23 -17.87 -15.13
CA LEU A 160 -2.84 -18.23 -15.30
C LEU A 160 -1.99 -17.20 -14.55
N THR A 161 -1.18 -17.64 -13.59
CA THR A 161 -0.26 -16.77 -12.87
C THR A 161 1.14 -16.94 -13.48
N VAL A 162 1.79 -15.83 -13.77
CA VAL A 162 3.19 -15.80 -14.22
C VAL A 162 4.06 -15.25 -13.10
N GLY A 163 5.03 -16.05 -12.64
CA GLY A 163 5.90 -15.81 -11.51
C GLY A 163 5.51 -16.65 -10.29
N ALA A 164 6.40 -17.56 -9.87
CA ALA A 164 6.25 -18.42 -8.68
C ALA A 164 7.02 -17.84 -7.47
N GLY A 165 7.07 -16.52 -7.35
CA GLY A 165 7.53 -15.81 -6.17
C GLY A 165 6.42 -15.72 -5.09
N ASN A 166 6.76 -15.10 -3.95
CA ASN A 166 5.81 -14.92 -2.84
C ASN A 166 4.51 -14.25 -3.28
N ILE A 167 4.59 -13.21 -4.10
CA ILE A 167 3.41 -12.47 -4.58
C ILE A 167 2.55 -13.34 -5.49
N GLY A 168 3.16 -14.10 -6.42
CA GLY A 168 2.43 -15.01 -7.31
C GLY A 168 1.64 -16.06 -6.54
N TYR A 169 2.27 -16.73 -5.58
CA TYR A 169 1.59 -17.71 -4.72
C TYR A 169 0.50 -17.07 -3.85
N LEU A 170 0.80 -15.93 -3.23
CA LEU A 170 -0.15 -15.25 -2.37
C LEU A 170 -1.39 -14.80 -3.13
N THR A 171 -1.20 -14.17 -4.30
CA THR A 171 -2.30 -13.71 -5.15
C THR A 171 -3.12 -14.90 -5.66
N SER A 172 -2.45 -15.98 -6.07
CA SER A 172 -3.12 -17.22 -6.50
C SER A 172 -3.96 -17.82 -5.38
N TYR A 173 -3.43 -17.87 -4.16
CA TYR A 173 -4.18 -18.33 -2.99
C TYR A 173 -5.43 -17.47 -2.72
N GLN A 174 -5.29 -16.14 -2.75
CA GLN A 174 -6.42 -15.21 -2.57
C GLN A 174 -7.47 -15.38 -3.69
N LEU A 175 -7.04 -15.56 -4.94
CA LEU A 175 -7.93 -15.83 -6.07
C LEU A 175 -8.72 -17.13 -5.89
N MET A 176 -8.08 -18.20 -5.41
CA MET A 176 -8.76 -19.46 -5.12
C MET A 176 -9.79 -19.30 -4.00
N GLN A 177 -9.47 -18.53 -2.96
CA GLN A 177 -10.42 -18.19 -1.88
C GLN A 177 -11.61 -17.36 -2.39
N ALA A 178 -11.40 -16.51 -3.39
CA ALA A 178 -12.45 -15.74 -4.05
C ALA A 178 -13.26 -16.55 -5.08
N GLY A 179 -12.97 -17.85 -5.24
CA GLY A 179 -13.70 -18.75 -6.14
C GLY A 179 -13.18 -18.83 -7.58
N ALA A 180 -12.01 -18.26 -7.87
CA ALA A 180 -11.34 -18.44 -9.15
C ALA A 180 -10.64 -19.81 -9.24
N LYS A 181 -10.46 -20.30 -10.46
CA LYS A 181 -9.69 -21.50 -10.78
C LYS A 181 -8.31 -21.10 -11.29
N VAL A 182 -7.29 -21.22 -10.47
CA VAL A 182 -5.90 -21.06 -10.89
C VAL A 182 -5.49 -22.31 -11.65
N LYS A 183 -5.33 -22.20 -12.97
CA LYS A 183 -5.03 -23.31 -13.88
C LYS A 183 -3.57 -23.71 -13.85
N ALA A 184 -2.69 -22.74 -13.74
CA ALA A 184 -1.25 -22.95 -13.61
C ALA A 184 -0.57 -21.72 -12.99
N ILE A 185 0.61 -21.96 -12.43
CA ILE A 185 1.59 -20.93 -12.10
C ILE A 185 2.83 -21.26 -12.91
N ILE A 186 3.27 -20.32 -13.74
CA ILE A 186 4.45 -20.45 -14.61
C ILE A 186 5.60 -19.67 -14.00
N GLU A 187 6.78 -20.27 -14.03
CA GLU A 187 8.03 -19.65 -13.55
C GLU A 187 9.10 -19.71 -14.65
N ALA A 188 9.82 -18.62 -14.82
CA ALA A 188 10.91 -18.54 -15.77
C ALA A 188 12.19 -19.23 -15.29
N MET A 189 12.37 -19.29 -13.96
CA MET A 189 13.52 -19.95 -13.33
C MET A 189 13.26 -21.44 -13.13
N PRO A 190 14.29 -22.30 -13.09
CA PRO A 190 14.12 -23.74 -12.85
C PRO A 190 13.76 -24.10 -11.40
N TYR A 191 13.51 -23.09 -10.55
CA TYR A 191 13.15 -23.25 -9.15
C TYR A 191 12.11 -22.20 -8.74
N GLU A 192 11.37 -22.50 -7.69
CA GLU A 192 10.38 -21.59 -7.11
C GLU A 192 11.06 -20.53 -6.24
N GLY A 193 10.72 -19.25 -6.47
CA GLY A 193 11.24 -18.13 -5.69
C GLY A 193 10.46 -17.82 -4.42
N GLY A 194 9.32 -18.52 -4.18
CA GLY A 194 8.43 -18.28 -3.05
C GLY A 194 8.83 -19.06 -1.79
N PHE A 195 8.42 -18.57 -0.62
CA PHE A 195 8.59 -19.33 0.63
C PHE A 195 7.73 -20.60 0.63
N PRO A 196 8.25 -21.74 1.16
CA PRO A 196 7.53 -23.01 1.18
C PRO A 196 6.14 -22.94 1.83
N VAL A 197 5.96 -22.09 2.84
CA VAL A 197 4.66 -21.89 3.50
C VAL A 197 3.58 -21.36 2.55
N GLN A 198 3.95 -20.55 1.57
CA GLN A 198 3.02 -19.99 0.59
C GLN A 198 2.78 -20.96 -0.56
N ALA A 199 3.84 -21.58 -1.08
CA ALA A 199 3.74 -22.60 -2.12
C ALA A 199 2.84 -23.78 -1.70
N ASN A 200 3.00 -24.29 -0.48
CA ASN A 200 2.23 -25.41 0.06
C ASN A 200 0.73 -25.11 0.23
N ARG A 201 0.31 -23.85 0.30
CA ARG A 201 -1.11 -23.47 0.38
C ARG A 201 -1.83 -23.53 -0.96
N VAL A 202 -1.11 -23.29 -2.03
CA VAL A 202 -1.66 -23.33 -3.40
C VAL A 202 -1.68 -24.77 -3.96
N ARG A 203 -0.76 -25.60 -3.49
CA ARG A 203 -0.64 -27.02 -3.92
C ARG A 203 -1.66 -27.97 -3.28
N ARG A 204 -2.43 -27.53 -2.30
CA ARG A 204 -3.53 -28.29 -1.66
C ARG A 204 -4.86 -28.06 -2.34
#